data_6c7dec403dfa830026f63a6598a740f3
#
_entry.id   6c7dec403dfa830026f63a6598a740f3
#
_cell.length_a   1.000
_cell.length_b   1.000
_cell.length_c   1.000
_cell.angle_alpha   90.00
_cell.angle_beta   90.00
_cell.angle_gamma   90.00
#
_symmetry.space_group_name_H-M   'P 1'
#
loop_
_entity.id
_entity.type
_entity.pdbx_description
1 polymer ?
#
loop_
_entity_poly.entity_id
_entity_poly.type
_entity_poly.pdbx_seq_one_letter_code
_entity_poly.pdbx_strand_id
1 'polypeptide(L)'
;MNKLEFSTNWNNKLDCKCFTTIRIYNPAKHFKENSFEIFLKNKFVGKVSVLSVGIIKINDLTDYICYLDTGYSRAETIEILYKMYPRIDFKTQHLAIVLLKKIEPPKPKQESLF
;
A
#
# COMPACT_ATOMS: atom_id res chain seq x y z
N MET A 1 -0.14 17.02 2.75
CA MET A 1 -0.54 15.65 2.41
C MET A 1 0.61 14.69 2.70
N ASN A 2 0.32 13.58 3.32
CA ASN A 2 1.34 12.58 3.63
C ASN A 2 1.87 11.91 2.38
N LYS A 3 3.10 11.41 2.47
CA LYS A 3 3.73 10.69 1.36
C LYS A 3 3.79 9.21 1.66
N LEU A 4 3.59 8.39 0.64
CA LEU A 4 3.90 6.97 0.66
C LEU A 4 5.01 6.74 -0.34
N GLU A 5 6.11 6.20 0.14
CA GLU A 5 7.29 5.96 -0.69
C GLU A 5 7.44 4.49 -1.00
N PHE A 6 7.72 4.19 -2.25
CA PHE A 6 7.97 2.85 -2.75
C PHE A 6 9.36 2.80 -3.39
N SER A 7 10.14 1.82 -3.01
CA SER A 7 11.43 1.54 -3.67
C SER A 7 11.24 0.70 -4.93
N THR A 8 10.11 -0.01 -5.02
CA THR A 8 9.80 -0.94 -6.10
C THR A 8 8.31 -0.92 -6.37
N ASN A 9 7.95 -1.04 -7.64
CA ASN A 9 6.54 -1.23 -8.03
C ASN A 9 6.19 -2.73 -7.91
N TRP A 10 5.99 -3.17 -6.66
CA TRP A 10 5.68 -4.56 -6.35
C TRP A 10 4.48 -5.05 -7.13
N ASN A 11 4.66 -6.16 -7.87
CA ASN A 11 3.59 -6.77 -8.66
C ASN A 11 2.92 -5.81 -9.65
N ASN A 12 3.65 -4.76 -10.06
CA ASN A 12 3.13 -3.69 -10.92
C ASN A 12 1.86 -3.02 -10.39
N LYS A 13 1.63 -3.10 -9.07
CA LYS A 13 0.39 -2.64 -8.46
C LYS A 13 0.15 -1.14 -8.58
N LEU A 14 1.22 -0.34 -8.68
CA LEU A 14 1.07 1.11 -8.84
C LEU A 14 0.47 1.51 -10.18
N ASP A 15 0.38 0.58 -11.12
CA ASP A 15 -0.30 0.80 -12.40
C ASP A 15 -1.80 0.51 -12.31
N CYS A 16 -2.26 -0.08 -11.21
CA CYS A 16 -3.66 -0.39 -10.98
C CYS A 16 -4.41 0.83 -10.41
N LYS A 17 -5.71 0.89 -10.67
CA LYS A 17 -6.57 1.92 -10.10
C LYS A 17 -6.68 1.80 -8.58
N CYS A 18 -6.75 0.57 -8.09
CA CYS A 18 -6.77 0.25 -6.67
C CYS A 18 -5.67 -0.76 -6.38
N PHE A 19 -5.01 -0.61 -5.25
CA PHE A 19 -3.96 -1.53 -4.84
C PHE A 19 -3.79 -1.50 -3.33
N THR A 20 -3.13 -2.51 -2.81
CA THR A 20 -2.83 -2.60 -1.37
C THR A 20 -1.39 -2.23 -1.09
N THR A 21 -1.12 -1.83 0.14
CA THR A 21 0.23 -1.73 0.67
C THR A 21 0.25 -2.28 2.09
N ILE A 22 1.33 -2.98 2.44
CA ILE A 22 1.55 -3.50 3.78
C ILE A 22 2.56 -2.58 4.45
N ARG A 23 2.16 -1.97 5.55
CA ARG A 23 2.97 -0.99 6.29
C ARG A 23 2.93 -1.27 7.77
N ILE A 24 3.90 -0.74 8.53
CA ILE A 24 3.79 -0.70 9.98
C ILE A 24 2.59 0.18 10.32
N TYR A 25 1.68 -0.35 11.12
CA TYR A 25 0.46 0.38 11.45
C TYR A 25 0.76 1.68 12.20
N ASN A 26 0.21 2.76 11.71
CA ASN A 26 0.27 4.08 12.34
C ASN A 26 -1.14 4.68 12.29
N PRO A 27 -1.84 4.77 13.44
CA PRO A 27 -3.22 5.27 13.46
C PRO A 27 -3.36 6.72 12.99
N ALA A 28 -2.29 7.52 13.06
CA ALA A 28 -2.30 8.89 12.58
C ALA A 28 -2.29 8.99 11.05
N LYS A 29 -1.96 7.91 10.37
CA LYS A 29 -1.85 7.86 8.89
C LYS A 29 -2.83 6.89 8.26
N HIS A 30 -3.00 5.73 8.87
CA HIS A 30 -3.75 4.62 8.28
C HIS A 30 -5.20 4.64 8.75
N PHE A 31 -6.00 5.51 8.17
CA PHE A 31 -7.43 5.58 8.44
C PHE A 31 -8.19 5.87 7.15
N LYS A 32 -9.43 5.40 7.13
CA LYS A 32 -10.31 5.55 5.97
C LYS A 32 -10.44 7.01 5.57
N GLU A 33 -10.42 7.25 4.27
CA GLU A 33 -10.53 8.58 3.64
C GLU A 33 -9.28 9.45 3.74
N ASN A 34 -8.24 9.02 4.47
CA ASN A 34 -6.97 9.72 4.41
C ASN A 34 -6.40 9.68 3.00
N SER A 35 -5.58 10.65 2.67
CA SER A 35 -4.97 10.79 1.34
C SER A 35 -3.46 10.80 1.42
N PHE A 36 -2.84 10.27 0.37
CA PHE A 36 -1.37 10.22 0.26
C PHE A 36 -0.93 10.62 -1.14
N GLU A 37 0.27 11.17 -1.20
CA GLU A 37 1.01 11.29 -2.45
C GLU A 37 1.92 10.08 -2.58
N ILE A 38 1.89 9.42 -3.73
CA ILE A 38 2.70 8.23 -4.00
C ILE A 38 3.97 8.63 -4.72
N PHE A 39 5.09 8.15 -4.20
CA PHE A 39 6.40 8.32 -4.82
C PHE A 39 7.02 6.95 -5.07
N LEU A 40 7.52 6.75 -6.27
CA LEU A 40 8.28 5.57 -6.66
C LEU A 40 9.69 6.01 -7.00
N LYS A 41 10.68 5.54 -6.24
CA LYS A 41 12.08 5.93 -6.42
C LYS A 41 12.24 7.46 -6.49
N ASN A 42 11.57 8.13 -5.55
CA ASN A 42 11.57 9.60 -5.40
C ASN A 42 10.85 10.37 -6.51
N LYS A 43 10.14 9.68 -7.40
CA LYS A 43 9.34 10.33 -8.44
C LYS A 43 7.87 10.27 -8.07
N PHE A 44 7.20 11.41 -8.16
CA PHE A 44 5.76 11.49 -7.93
C PHE A 44 5.02 10.68 -9.01
N VAL A 45 4.14 9.78 -8.58
CA VAL A 45 3.34 8.97 -9.51
C VAL A 45 1.84 9.16 -9.36
N GLY A 46 1.38 9.85 -8.35
CA GLY A 46 -0.04 10.15 -8.21
C GLY A 46 -0.48 10.32 -6.78
N LYS A 47 -1.79 10.52 -6.62
CA LYS A 47 -2.45 10.66 -5.32
C LYS A 47 -3.43 9.52 -5.13
N VAL A 48 -3.58 9.10 -3.88
CA VAL A 48 -4.51 8.03 -3.51
C VAL A 48 -5.31 8.41 -2.28
N SER A 49 -6.46 7.76 -2.15
CA SER A 49 -7.30 7.83 -0.97
C SER A 49 -7.41 6.45 -0.34
N VAL A 50 -7.44 6.38 0.98
CA VAL A 50 -7.59 5.12 1.70
C VAL A 50 -9.04 4.67 1.66
N LEU A 51 -9.28 3.48 1.10
CA LEU A 51 -10.62 2.87 1.07
C LEU A 51 -10.88 2.04 2.33
N SER A 52 -9.88 1.30 2.78
CA SER A 52 -10.02 0.48 3.99
C SER A 52 -8.66 0.18 4.59
N VAL A 53 -8.66 -0.17 5.86
CA VAL A 53 -7.46 -0.53 6.61
C VAL A 53 -7.74 -1.81 7.39
N GLY A 54 -6.92 -2.83 7.16
CA GLY A 54 -6.90 -4.03 8.00
C GLY A 54 -5.70 -3.97 8.93
N ILE A 55 -5.92 -4.16 10.21
CA ILE A 55 -4.86 -4.18 11.22
C ILE A 55 -4.60 -5.61 11.61
N ILE A 56 -3.38 -6.09 11.39
CA ILE A 56 -3.02 -7.48 11.65
C ILE A 56 -1.63 -7.57 12.29
N LYS A 57 -1.32 -8.75 12.80
CA LYS A 57 0.05 -9.10 13.17
C LYS A 57 0.73 -9.80 12.00
N ILE A 58 2.06 -9.82 12.00
CA ILE A 58 2.82 -10.46 10.91
C ILE A 58 2.43 -11.94 10.73
N ASN A 59 2.09 -12.62 11.83
CA ASN A 59 1.66 -14.03 11.78
C ASN A 59 0.31 -14.22 11.07
N ASP A 60 -0.47 -13.18 10.92
CA ASP A 60 -1.77 -13.24 10.25
C ASP A 60 -1.67 -13.04 8.73
N LEU A 61 -0.48 -12.75 8.22
CA LEU A 61 -0.26 -12.67 6.79
C LEU A 61 -0.51 -14.04 6.16
N THR A 62 -1.21 -14.05 5.04
CA THR A 62 -1.45 -15.25 4.24
C THR A 62 -0.73 -15.16 2.92
N ASP A 63 -0.48 -16.31 2.27
CA ASP A 63 0.05 -16.31 0.92
C ASP A 63 -0.83 -15.50 -0.03
N TYR A 64 -2.14 -15.62 0.12
CA TYR A 64 -3.11 -14.88 -0.70
C TYR A 64 -2.87 -13.37 -0.65
N ILE A 65 -2.79 -12.82 0.57
CA ILE A 65 -2.53 -11.38 0.77
C ILE A 65 -1.18 -11.01 0.18
N CYS A 66 -0.15 -11.81 0.44
CA CYS A 66 1.21 -11.51 0.01
C CYS A 66 1.36 -11.56 -1.51
N TYR A 67 0.79 -12.55 -2.17
CA TYR A 67 0.83 -12.62 -3.63
C TYR A 67 0.13 -11.43 -4.28
N LEU A 68 -0.99 -10.98 -3.72
CA LEU A 68 -1.69 -9.82 -4.26
C LEU A 68 -0.92 -8.52 -4.03
N ASP A 69 -0.29 -8.37 -2.87
CA ASP A 69 0.41 -7.14 -2.52
C ASP A 69 1.78 -7.01 -3.18
N THR A 70 2.59 -8.05 -3.08
CA THR A 70 3.99 -8.01 -3.50
C THR A 70 4.29 -8.87 -4.73
N GLY A 71 3.44 -9.82 -5.04
CA GLY A 71 3.70 -10.83 -6.05
C GLY A 71 4.57 -11.98 -5.55
N TYR A 72 4.87 -12.01 -4.24
CA TYR A 72 5.71 -13.04 -3.62
C TYR A 72 4.93 -13.81 -2.58
N SER A 73 5.46 -14.99 -2.20
CA SER A 73 4.87 -15.82 -1.16
C SER A 73 4.90 -15.11 0.20
N ARG A 74 4.18 -15.69 1.16
CA ARG A 74 4.21 -15.22 2.55
C ARG A 74 5.63 -15.21 3.10
N ALA A 75 6.38 -16.31 2.92
CA ALA A 75 7.74 -16.41 3.43
C ALA A 75 8.66 -15.34 2.84
N GLU A 76 8.56 -15.14 1.53
CA GLU A 76 9.36 -14.13 0.84
C GLU A 76 8.96 -12.71 1.25
N THR A 77 7.67 -12.45 1.41
CA THR A 77 7.16 -11.15 1.85
C THR A 77 7.62 -10.82 3.26
N ILE A 78 7.62 -11.79 4.16
CA ILE A 78 8.12 -11.61 5.51
C ILE A 78 9.60 -11.24 5.51
N GLU A 79 10.40 -11.90 4.67
CA GLU A 79 11.81 -11.54 4.52
C GLU A 79 11.97 -10.09 4.05
N ILE A 80 11.15 -9.66 3.08
CA ILE A 80 11.15 -8.28 2.60
C ILE A 80 10.86 -7.32 3.74
N LEU A 81 9.85 -7.61 4.55
CA LEU A 81 9.46 -6.76 5.69
C LEU A 81 10.59 -6.66 6.72
N TYR A 82 11.27 -7.77 7.03
CA TYR A 82 12.40 -7.74 7.95
C TYR A 82 13.55 -6.89 7.42
N LYS A 83 13.78 -6.91 6.12
CA LYS A 83 14.81 -6.09 5.49
C LYS A 83 14.45 -4.61 5.47
N MET A 84 13.17 -4.30 5.23
CA MET A 84 12.69 -2.93 5.19
C MET A 84 12.64 -2.29 6.58
N TYR A 85 12.35 -3.09 7.60
CA TYR A 85 12.14 -2.62 8.96
C TYR A 85 13.03 -3.39 9.97
N PRO A 86 14.36 -3.26 9.87
CA PRO A 86 15.28 -4.10 10.68
C PRO A 86 15.23 -3.84 12.18
N ARG A 87 14.65 -2.70 12.60
CA ARG A 87 14.55 -2.31 14.01
C ARG A 87 13.18 -2.54 14.63
N ILE A 88 12.23 -3.06 13.85
CA ILE A 88 10.86 -3.27 14.33
C ILE A 88 10.74 -4.65 14.97
N ASP A 89 10.12 -4.68 16.14
CA ASP A 89 9.71 -5.93 16.78
C ASP A 89 8.30 -6.27 16.31
N PHE A 90 8.21 -7.21 15.37
CA PHE A 90 6.93 -7.62 14.81
C PHE A 90 6.08 -8.46 15.78
N LYS A 91 6.62 -8.85 16.92
CA LYS A 91 5.83 -9.53 17.96
C LYS A 91 4.88 -8.56 18.66
N THR A 92 5.28 -7.30 18.77
CA THR A 92 4.50 -6.26 19.44
C THR A 92 3.90 -5.24 18.48
N GLN A 93 4.48 -5.07 17.30
CA GLN A 93 4.08 -4.07 16.34
C GLN A 93 3.08 -4.64 15.35
N HIS A 94 1.95 -3.98 15.17
CA HIS A 94 0.96 -4.37 14.17
C HIS A 94 1.34 -3.87 12.78
N LEU A 95 0.84 -4.58 11.78
CA LEU A 95 0.89 -4.16 10.39
C LEU A 95 -0.47 -3.62 9.97
N ALA A 96 -0.46 -2.70 9.02
CA ALA A 96 -1.65 -2.25 8.33
C ALA A 96 -1.64 -2.77 6.89
N ILE A 97 -2.73 -3.38 6.47
CA ILE A 97 -2.98 -3.64 5.05
C ILE A 97 -3.92 -2.56 4.59
N VAL A 98 -3.41 -1.65 3.79
CA VAL A 98 -4.15 -0.46 3.38
C VAL A 98 -4.58 -0.62 1.93
N LEU A 99 -5.89 -0.56 1.69
CA LEU A 99 -6.43 -0.55 0.34
C LEU A 99 -6.56 0.89 -0.12
N LEU A 100 -5.91 1.19 -1.23
CA LEU A 100 -5.79 2.53 -1.77
C LEU A 100 -6.46 2.61 -3.14
N LYS A 101 -7.06 3.76 -3.42
CA LYS A 101 -7.66 4.05 -4.72
C LYS A 101 -7.04 5.33 -5.25
N LYS A 102 -6.62 5.32 -6.50
CA LYS A 102 -6.10 6.51 -7.18
C LYS A 102 -7.15 7.60 -7.24
N ILE A 103 -6.75 8.82 -6.87
CA ILE A 103 -7.55 10.02 -7.07
C ILE A 103 -7.15 10.55 -8.43
N GLU A 104 -8.05 10.43 -9.38
CA GLU A 104 -7.80 10.95 -10.72
C GLU A 104 -8.13 12.43 -10.75
N PRO A 105 -7.34 13.25 -11.46
CA PRO A 105 -7.73 14.63 -11.68
C PRO A 105 -9.06 14.68 -12.43
N PRO A 106 -9.86 15.74 -12.26
CA PRO A 106 -11.11 15.86 -12.98
C PRO A 106 -10.87 15.73 -14.47
N LYS A 107 -11.58 14.79 -15.10
CA LYS A 107 -11.49 14.63 -16.54
C LYS A 107 -12.28 15.74 -17.23
N PRO A 108 -11.79 16.25 -18.35
CA PRO A 108 -12.62 17.14 -19.15
C PRO A 108 -13.90 16.42 -19.51
N LYS A 109 -14.99 17.18 -19.60
CA LYS A 109 -16.28 16.60 -19.97
C LYS A 109 -16.11 15.91 -21.31
N GLN A 110 -16.34 14.61 -21.29
CA GLN A 110 -16.18 13.81 -22.49
C GLN A 110 -17.51 13.56 -23.15
N GLU A 111 -17.46 13.45 -24.47
CA GLU A 111 -18.53 12.84 -25.21
C GLU A 111 -18.71 11.41 -24.69
N SER A 112 -19.93 10.93 -24.75
CA SER A 112 -20.21 9.57 -24.34
C SER A 112 -19.33 8.59 -25.10
N LEU A 113 -18.71 7.69 -24.37
CA LEU A 113 -17.86 6.66 -24.94
C LEU A 113 -18.60 5.37 -25.20
N PHE A 114 -19.81 5.31 -24.73
CA PHE A 114 -20.59 4.09 -24.79
C PHE A 114 -21.98 4.40 -25.29
#